data_6460dee64f1bb80ad6353ea6752caf52
#
_entry.id   6460dee64f1bb80ad6353ea6752caf52
#
_cell.length_a   1.000
_cell.length_b   1.000
_cell.length_c   1.000
_cell.angle_alpha   90.00
_cell.angle_beta   90.00
_cell.angle_gamma   90.00
#
_symmetry.space_group_name_H-M   'P 1'
#
loop_
_entity.id
_entity.type
_entity.pdbx_description
1 polymer ?
#
loop_
_entity_poly.entity_id
_entity_poly.type
_entity_poly.pdbx_seq_one_letter_code
_entity_poly.pdbx_strand_id
1 'polypeptide(L)'
;MNESLEARVRAYLRGHCTMTVATIGPDGPWSATVFYVNDGFDFWWLSKPSTRHSVNLSSDPRAAVTIQEDYHRPGVVQGIQMEGVVAGPIVPAAETRVMRLYLDKFPPGGDVSLPLLSAVRAFAASRLYRFVPTRAYFIDSSLGLGHRDELPLKSPVAAAEKAMEASTR
;
A
#
# COMPACT_ATOMS: atom_id res chain seq x y z
N MET A 1 -16.19 -10.14 -24.27
CA MET A 1 -14.88 -10.67 -23.84
C MET A 1 -14.77 -10.45 -22.34
N ASN A 2 -14.63 -11.52 -21.55
CA ASN A 2 -14.42 -11.34 -20.11
C ASN A 2 -13.00 -10.79 -19.89
N GLU A 3 -12.92 -9.64 -19.23
CA GLU A 3 -11.67 -9.04 -18.81
C GLU A 3 -10.95 -9.97 -17.82
N SER A 4 -9.63 -10.14 -17.97
CA SER A 4 -8.86 -11.01 -17.08
C SER A 4 -8.86 -10.46 -15.65
N LEU A 5 -8.77 -11.33 -14.64
CA LEU A 5 -8.67 -10.92 -13.24
C LEU A 5 -7.54 -9.89 -13.02
N GLU A 6 -6.38 -10.11 -13.64
CA GLU A 6 -5.25 -9.18 -13.54
C GLU A 6 -5.59 -7.79 -14.11
N ALA A 7 -6.30 -7.71 -15.24
CA ALA A 7 -6.70 -6.44 -15.83
C ALA A 7 -7.70 -5.68 -14.93
N ARG A 8 -8.68 -6.40 -14.36
CA ARG A 8 -9.65 -5.85 -13.39
C ARG A 8 -8.95 -5.28 -12.15
N VAL A 9 -8.02 -6.05 -11.57
CA VAL A 9 -7.24 -5.63 -10.40
C VAL A 9 -6.37 -4.42 -10.71
N ARG A 10 -5.70 -4.39 -11.87
CA ARG A 10 -4.91 -3.22 -12.29
C ARG A 10 -5.77 -1.98 -12.49
N ALA A 11 -6.97 -2.12 -13.04
CA ALA A 11 -7.92 -1.02 -13.17
C ALA A 11 -8.36 -0.50 -11.80
N TYR A 12 -8.69 -1.42 -10.88
CA TYR A 12 -9.07 -1.10 -9.51
C TYR A 12 -7.96 -0.33 -8.78
N LEU A 13 -6.71 -0.80 -8.84
CA LEU A 13 -5.55 -0.13 -8.22
C LEU A 13 -5.30 1.28 -8.77
N ARG A 14 -5.55 1.51 -10.07
CA ARG A 14 -5.42 2.84 -10.67
C ARG A 14 -6.48 3.82 -10.19
N GLY A 15 -7.68 3.32 -9.89
CA GLY A 15 -8.81 4.13 -9.42
C GLY A 15 -8.72 4.54 -7.95
N HIS A 16 -7.81 3.94 -7.17
CA HIS A 16 -7.71 4.14 -5.73
C HIS A 16 -6.40 4.81 -5.33
N CYS A 17 -6.48 5.75 -4.40
CA CYS A 17 -5.33 6.54 -3.95
C CYS A 17 -4.85 6.14 -2.55
N THR A 18 -5.71 5.51 -1.76
CA THR A 18 -5.42 5.16 -0.36
C THR A 18 -5.51 3.67 -0.11
N MET A 19 -4.78 3.21 0.88
CA MET A 19 -4.89 1.87 1.44
C MET A 19 -4.87 1.95 2.96
N THR A 20 -5.51 1.00 3.63
CA THR A 20 -5.42 0.84 5.08
C THR A 20 -4.37 -0.22 5.40
N VAL A 21 -3.37 0.15 6.19
CA VAL A 21 -2.31 -0.73 6.66
C VAL A 21 -2.60 -1.11 8.10
N ALA A 22 -2.78 -2.39 8.38
CA ALA A 22 -2.91 -2.96 9.70
C ALA A 22 -1.57 -3.51 10.17
N THR A 23 -1.16 -3.11 11.37
CA THR A 23 0.11 -3.50 12.01
C THR A 23 -0.14 -3.95 13.44
N ILE A 24 0.80 -4.67 14.03
CA ILE A 24 0.76 -5.05 15.43
C ILE A 24 1.94 -4.45 16.19
N GLY A 25 1.69 -4.01 17.40
CA GLY A 25 2.71 -3.45 18.30
C GLY A 25 2.44 -3.83 19.75
N PRO A 26 3.24 -3.36 20.70
CA PRO A 26 3.11 -3.68 22.12
C PRO A 26 1.71 -3.41 22.69
N ASP A 27 1.06 -2.35 22.20
CA ASP A 27 -0.28 -1.94 22.64
C ASP A 27 -1.40 -2.60 21.79
N GLY A 28 -1.09 -3.66 21.04
CA GLY A 28 -2.04 -4.40 20.23
C GLY A 28 -2.10 -3.95 18.77
N PRO A 29 -3.16 -4.38 18.04
CA PRO A 29 -3.33 -4.07 16.63
C PRO A 29 -3.61 -2.58 16.40
N TRP A 30 -3.11 -2.08 15.29
CA TRP A 30 -3.31 -0.70 14.83
C TRP A 30 -3.56 -0.65 13.34
N SER A 31 -4.46 0.20 12.89
CA SER A 31 -4.67 0.45 11.47
C SER A 31 -4.51 1.94 11.14
N ALA A 32 -3.98 2.21 9.96
CA ALA A 32 -3.77 3.58 9.47
C ALA A 32 -4.02 3.64 7.96
N THR A 33 -4.72 4.68 7.52
CA THR A 33 -4.88 4.98 6.10
C THR A 33 -3.70 5.78 5.60
N VAL A 34 -3.12 5.35 4.47
CA VAL A 34 -1.97 6.00 3.83
C VAL A 34 -2.24 6.16 2.33
N PHE A 35 -1.70 7.22 1.74
CA PHE A 35 -1.61 7.35 0.28
C PHE A 35 -0.54 6.41 -0.24
N TYR A 36 -0.82 5.68 -1.32
CA TYR A 36 0.12 4.73 -1.89
C TYR A 36 0.35 4.93 -3.38
N VAL A 37 1.50 4.45 -3.83
CA VAL A 37 1.78 4.11 -5.22
C VAL A 37 2.14 2.63 -5.30
N ASN A 38 2.00 2.03 -6.47
CA ASN A 38 2.36 0.64 -6.66
C ASN A 38 3.15 0.43 -7.95
N ASP A 39 4.08 -0.52 -7.91
CA ASP A 39 4.79 -1.06 -9.06
C ASP A 39 4.46 -2.55 -9.16
N GLY A 40 3.54 -2.90 -10.04
CA GLY A 40 2.93 -4.23 -9.99
C GLY A 40 2.15 -4.45 -8.68
N PHE A 41 2.57 -5.45 -7.92
CA PHE A 41 2.03 -5.77 -6.59
C PHE A 41 2.96 -5.35 -5.44
N ASP A 42 3.96 -4.55 -5.68
CA ASP A 42 4.71 -3.86 -4.63
C ASP A 42 4.05 -2.52 -4.33
N PHE A 43 3.71 -2.27 -3.08
CA PHE A 43 3.03 -1.05 -2.65
C PHE A 43 3.97 -0.20 -1.81
N TRP A 44 3.95 1.10 -2.07
CA TRP A 44 4.85 2.04 -1.42
C TRP A 44 4.05 3.18 -0.81
N TRP A 45 4.42 3.60 0.38
CA TRP A 45 3.88 4.81 0.99
C TRP A 45 4.95 5.61 1.71
N LEU A 46 4.65 6.90 1.91
CA LEU A 46 5.46 7.83 2.67
C LEU A 46 4.86 7.99 4.06
N SER A 47 5.70 7.86 5.10
CA SER A 47 5.30 8.12 6.47
C SER A 47 6.48 8.60 7.32
N LYS A 48 6.16 9.32 8.42
CA LYS A 48 7.20 9.67 9.40
C LYS A 48 7.56 8.43 10.21
N PRO A 49 8.85 8.19 10.51
CA PRO A 49 9.29 7.07 11.35
C PRO A 49 8.65 7.06 12.75
N SER A 50 8.20 8.21 13.24
CA SER A 50 7.56 8.35 14.55
C SER A 50 6.06 8.02 14.57
N THR A 51 5.43 7.70 13.44
CA THR A 51 4.02 7.28 13.45
C THR A 51 3.88 5.89 14.06
N ARG A 52 2.73 5.61 14.70
CA ARG A 52 2.52 4.34 15.41
C ARG A 52 2.71 3.13 14.50
N HIS A 53 2.17 3.16 13.28
CA HIS A 53 2.38 2.06 12.33
C HIS A 53 3.86 1.90 11.94
N SER A 54 4.63 2.99 11.78
CA SER A 54 6.07 2.91 11.47
C SER A 54 6.88 2.34 12.65
N VAL A 55 6.52 2.71 13.87
CA VAL A 55 7.13 2.15 15.09
C VAL A 55 6.79 0.67 15.23
N ASN A 56 5.54 0.28 15.01
CA ASN A 56 5.14 -1.13 15.03
C ASN A 56 5.94 -1.96 14.01
N LEU A 57 6.07 -1.45 12.78
CA LEU A 57 6.78 -2.12 11.69
C LEU A 57 8.29 -2.27 11.93
N SER A 58 8.89 -1.43 12.77
CA SER A 58 10.29 -1.61 13.16
C SER A 58 10.52 -2.83 14.06
N SER A 59 9.49 -3.28 14.75
CA SER A 59 9.53 -4.43 15.66
C SER A 59 8.95 -5.70 15.01
N ASP A 60 7.90 -5.56 14.21
CA ASP A 60 7.28 -6.66 13.47
C ASP A 60 6.93 -6.18 12.05
N PRO A 61 7.66 -6.64 11.03
CA PRO A 61 7.47 -6.20 9.65
C PRO A 61 6.21 -6.76 9.00
N ARG A 62 5.48 -7.68 9.64
CA ARG A 62 4.24 -8.25 9.10
C ARG A 62 3.14 -7.21 9.11
N ALA A 63 2.37 -7.17 8.02
CA ALA A 63 1.24 -6.28 7.88
C ALA A 63 0.11 -6.94 7.08
N ALA A 64 -1.11 -6.47 7.31
CA ALA A 64 -2.21 -6.70 6.41
C ALA A 64 -2.63 -5.36 5.77
N VAL A 65 -3.06 -5.42 4.51
CA VAL A 65 -3.45 -4.23 3.75
C VAL A 65 -4.80 -4.45 3.10
N THR A 66 -5.65 -3.42 3.14
CA THR A 66 -6.88 -3.38 2.35
C THR A 66 -6.92 -2.12 1.49
N ILE A 67 -7.48 -2.28 0.27
CA ILE A 67 -7.86 -1.18 -0.62
C ILE A 67 -9.32 -1.37 -0.94
N GLN A 68 -10.15 -0.37 -0.64
CA GLN A 68 -11.60 -0.46 -0.77
C GLN A 68 -12.21 0.91 -1.06
N GLU A 69 -13.43 0.87 -1.61
CA GLU A 69 -14.30 2.03 -1.79
C GLU A 69 -14.98 2.42 -0.47
N ASP A 70 -15.38 3.69 -0.38
CA ASP A 70 -16.35 4.15 0.61
C ASP A 70 -17.77 4.03 0.00
N TYR A 71 -18.49 2.97 0.36
CA TYR A 71 -19.79 2.67 -0.20
C TYR A 71 -20.90 3.40 0.57
N HIS A 72 -21.59 4.32 -0.10
CA HIS A 72 -22.70 5.07 0.51
C HIS A 72 -24.00 4.28 0.61
N ARG A 73 -24.11 3.12 -0.03
CA ARG A 73 -25.30 2.23 -0.02
C ARG A 73 -24.86 0.76 -0.06
N PRO A 74 -25.66 -0.14 0.55
CA PRO A 74 -25.45 -1.57 0.34
C PRO A 74 -25.54 -1.92 -1.15
N GLY A 75 -24.61 -2.71 -1.65
CA GLY A 75 -24.54 -3.07 -3.06
C GLY A 75 -23.37 -4.01 -3.33
N VAL A 76 -22.87 -3.97 -4.56
CA VAL A 76 -21.68 -4.72 -4.95
C VAL A 76 -20.47 -4.13 -4.23
N VAL A 77 -19.78 -4.98 -3.48
CA VAL A 77 -18.53 -4.63 -2.80
C VAL A 77 -17.37 -5.20 -3.60
N GLN A 78 -16.41 -4.34 -3.93
CA GLN A 78 -15.13 -4.73 -4.50
C GLN A 78 -14.00 -4.24 -3.61
N GLY A 79 -12.88 -4.96 -3.59
CA GLY A 79 -11.74 -4.57 -2.78
C GLY A 79 -10.58 -5.52 -2.92
N ILE A 80 -9.43 -5.11 -2.40
CA ILE A 80 -8.24 -5.93 -2.34
C ILE A 80 -7.88 -6.15 -0.88
N GLN A 81 -7.63 -7.40 -0.52
CA GLN A 81 -7.12 -7.80 0.80
C GLN A 81 -5.78 -8.49 0.61
N MET A 82 -4.80 -8.10 1.40
CA MET A 82 -3.44 -8.63 1.29
C MET A 82 -2.84 -8.86 2.67
N GLU A 83 -2.01 -9.87 2.78
CA GLU A 83 -1.06 -10.05 3.87
C GLU A 83 0.35 -10.08 3.30
N GLY A 84 1.33 -9.62 4.07
CA GLY A 84 2.71 -9.54 3.61
C GLY A 84 3.66 -8.93 4.61
N VAL A 85 4.81 -8.49 4.10
CA VAL A 85 5.87 -7.88 4.90
C VAL A 85 6.20 -6.49 4.39
N VAL A 86 6.67 -5.65 5.30
CA VAL A 86 7.07 -4.27 5.01
C VAL A 86 8.57 -4.13 5.19
N ALA A 87 9.23 -3.61 4.16
CA ALA A 87 10.61 -3.13 4.23
C ALA A 87 10.62 -1.61 4.43
N GLY A 88 11.54 -1.12 5.21
CA GLY A 88 11.75 0.31 5.50
C GLY A 88 12.14 0.52 6.96
N PRO A 89 12.47 1.76 7.32
CA PRO A 89 12.35 3.00 6.55
C PRO A 89 13.42 3.17 5.46
N ILE A 90 13.03 3.60 4.26
CA ILE A 90 13.93 3.84 3.12
C ILE A 90 13.98 5.34 2.82
N VAL A 91 15.17 5.85 2.54
CA VAL A 91 15.33 7.27 2.15
C VAL A 91 14.71 7.50 0.76
N PRO A 92 13.77 8.46 0.60
CA PRO A 92 13.07 8.66 -0.68
C PRO A 92 14.01 8.88 -1.88
N ALA A 93 15.15 9.57 -1.68
CA ALA A 93 16.13 9.82 -2.73
C ALA A 93 16.78 8.53 -3.26
N ALA A 94 16.77 7.43 -2.51
CA ALA A 94 17.29 6.14 -2.96
C ALA A 94 16.36 5.43 -3.96
N GLU A 95 15.07 5.84 -4.04
CA GLU A 95 14.05 5.19 -4.83
C GLU A 95 13.45 6.14 -5.87
N THR A 96 14.29 6.64 -6.78
CA THR A 96 13.90 7.63 -7.81
C THR A 96 12.70 7.17 -8.66
N ARG A 97 12.60 5.86 -8.96
CA ARG A 97 11.47 5.30 -9.71
C ARG A 97 10.16 5.43 -8.94
N VAL A 98 10.17 5.09 -7.66
CA VAL A 98 8.99 5.19 -6.78
C VAL A 98 8.57 6.64 -6.63
N MET A 99 9.53 7.55 -6.51
CA MET A 99 9.25 8.99 -6.43
C MET A 99 8.59 9.52 -7.70
N ARG A 100 8.97 9.01 -8.87
CA ARG A 100 8.29 9.35 -10.13
C ARG A 100 6.85 8.86 -10.12
N LEU A 101 6.58 7.62 -9.68
CA LEU A 101 5.21 7.10 -9.53
C LEU A 101 4.35 7.98 -8.60
N TYR A 102 4.95 8.55 -7.53
CA TYR A 102 4.26 9.50 -6.67
C TYR A 102 3.89 10.80 -7.40
N LEU A 103 4.81 11.37 -8.16
CA LEU A 103 4.56 12.59 -8.92
C LEU A 103 3.52 12.38 -10.04
N ASP A 104 3.52 11.20 -10.66
CA ASP A 104 2.55 10.84 -11.70
C ASP A 104 1.14 10.64 -11.12
N LYS A 105 1.03 10.00 -9.95
CA LYS A 105 -0.26 9.73 -9.30
C LYS A 105 -0.80 10.93 -8.52
N PHE A 106 0.09 11.75 -7.94
CA PHE A 106 -0.23 12.92 -7.11
C PHE A 106 0.53 14.15 -7.62
N PRO A 107 0.14 14.71 -8.78
CA PRO A 107 0.86 15.83 -9.37
C PRO A 107 0.80 17.07 -8.44
N PRO A 108 1.88 17.86 -8.36
CA PRO A 108 1.88 19.13 -7.67
C PRO A 108 0.81 20.08 -8.27
N GLY A 109 0.01 20.72 -7.42
CA GLY A 109 -1.07 21.61 -7.86
C GLY A 109 -2.45 20.97 -7.98
N GLY A 110 -2.63 19.71 -7.58
CA GLY A 110 -3.95 19.14 -7.32
C GLY A 110 -4.64 19.79 -6.10
N ASP A 111 -5.86 19.37 -5.78
CA ASP A 111 -6.75 19.96 -4.74
C ASP A 111 -6.18 20.02 -3.30
N VAL A 112 -4.92 19.62 -3.09
CA VAL A 112 -4.27 19.68 -1.79
C VAL A 112 -3.63 21.05 -1.61
N SER A 113 -4.36 21.99 -1.03
CA SER A 113 -3.90 23.34 -0.64
C SER A 113 -2.93 23.33 0.56
N LEU A 114 -1.93 22.45 0.55
CA LEU A 114 -0.83 22.56 1.52
C LEU A 114 0.15 23.63 1.03
N PRO A 115 0.54 24.61 1.90
CA PRO A 115 1.62 25.50 1.57
C PRO A 115 2.86 24.73 1.12
N LEU A 116 3.46 25.08 0.00
CA LEU A 116 4.59 24.37 -0.62
C LEU A 116 5.70 24.03 0.40
N LEU A 117 6.04 24.97 1.28
CA LEU A 117 7.02 24.77 2.35
C LEU A 117 6.62 23.66 3.34
N SER A 118 5.33 23.53 3.66
CA SER A 118 4.81 22.49 4.55
C SER A 118 4.87 21.13 3.89
N ALA A 119 4.55 21.06 2.61
CA ALA A 119 4.65 19.84 1.80
C ALA A 119 6.12 19.38 1.70
N VAL A 120 7.06 20.27 1.41
CA VAL A 120 8.50 19.97 1.33
C VAL A 120 9.04 19.49 2.69
N ARG A 121 8.66 20.14 3.79
CA ARG A 121 9.08 19.72 5.14
C ARG A 121 8.49 18.36 5.54
N ALA A 122 7.21 18.12 5.24
CA ALA A 122 6.57 16.85 5.50
C ALA A 122 7.25 15.72 4.71
N PHE A 123 7.58 15.99 3.45
CA PHE A 123 8.29 15.05 2.58
C PHE A 123 9.69 14.75 3.09
N ALA A 124 10.48 15.77 3.46
CA ALA A 124 11.83 15.61 3.98
C ALA A 124 11.88 14.81 5.29
N ALA A 125 10.84 14.93 6.13
CA ALA A 125 10.70 14.19 7.38
C ALA A 125 10.16 12.77 7.19
N SER A 126 9.70 12.41 6.00
CA SER A 126 9.11 11.11 5.70
C SER A 126 10.15 10.12 5.20
N ARG A 127 9.80 8.83 5.30
CA ARG A 127 10.54 7.72 4.73
C ARG A 127 9.56 6.90 3.89
N LEU A 128 10.11 6.20 2.89
CA LEU A 128 9.38 5.22 2.12
C LEU A 128 9.31 3.90 2.90
N TYR A 129 8.16 3.28 2.81
CA TYR A 129 7.89 1.93 3.27
C TYR A 129 7.40 1.14 2.06
N ARG A 130 7.91 -0.07 1.89
CA ARG A 130 7.54 -0.99 0.80
C ARG A 130 6.82 -2.19 1.39
N PHE A 131 5.56 -2.37 1.05
CA PHE A 131 4.80 -3.57 1.35
C PHE A 131 4.90 -4.55 0.19
N VAL A 132 5.35 -5.75 0.48
CA VAL A 132 5.45 -6.88 -0.44
C VAL A 132 4.43 -7.93 -0.01
N PRO A 133 3.33 -8.11 -0.76
CA PRO A 133 2.33 -9.10 -0.39
C PRO A 133 2.85 -10.52 -0.58
N THR A 134 2.58 -11.37 0.41
CA THR A 134 2.80 -12.83 0.35
C THR A 134 1.54 -13.56 -0.09
N ARG A 135 0.37 -12.93 0.12
CA ARG A 135 -0.93 -13.40 -0.36
C ARG A 135 -1.84 -12.20 -0.65
N ALA A 136 -2.62 -12.29 -1.70
CA ALA A 136 -3.55 -11.23 -2.08
C ALA A 136 -4.83 -11.80 -2.67
N TYR A 137 -5.96 -11.14 -2.38
CA TYR A 137 -7.28 -11.50 -2.88
C TYR A 137 -7.99 -10.28 -3.44
N PHE A 138 -8.68 -10.47 -4.56
CA PHE A 138 -9.66 -9.53 -5.07
C PHE A 138 -11.06 -9.98 -4.68
N ILE A 139 -11.77 -9.13 -3.96
CA ILE A 139 -13.14 -9.35 -3.54
C ILE A 139 -14.05 -8.77 -4.61
N ASP A 140 -15.07 -9.52 -5.01
CA ASP A 140 -16.13 -9.04 -5.89
C ASP A 140 -17.45 -9.73 -5.56
N SER A 141 -18.29 -9.05 -4.79
CA SER A 141 -19.59 -9.59 -4.36
C SER A 141 -20.62 -9.69 -5.49
N SER A 142 -20.35 -9.13 -6.69
CA SER A 142 -21.20 -9.34 -7.86
C SER A 142 -21.19 -10.79 -8.34
N LEU A 143 -20.11 -11.52 -8.04
CA LEU A 143 -19.94 -12.93 -8.36
C LEU A 143 -20.44 -13.88 -7.26
N GLY A 144 -20.94 -13.33 -6.16
CA GLY A 144 -21.48 -14.06 -5.01
C GLY A 144 -21.05 -13.44 -3.68
N LEU A 145 -21.88 -13.56 -2.66
CA LEU A 145 -21.58 -13.04 -1.32
C LEU A 145 -20.32 -13.70 -0.74
N GLY A 146 -19.31 -12.90 -0.44
CA GLY A 146 -18.02 -13.37 0.06
C GLY A 146 -17.09 -13.96 -1.01
N HIS A 147 -17.45 -13.86 -2.30
CA HIS A 147 -16.57 -14.30 -3.40
C HIS A 147 -15.25 -13.52 -3.38
N ARG A 148 -14.14 -14.26 -3.50
CA ARG A 148 -12.79 -13.70 -3.59
C ARG A 148 -11.93 -14.57 -4.50
N ASP A 149 -11.22 -13.91 -5.39
CA ASP A 149 -10.24 -14.53 -6.29
C ASP A 149 -8.84 -14.33 -5.73
N GLU A 150 -8.07 -15.40 -5.57
CA GLU A 150 -6.66 -15.29 -5.19
C GLU A 150 -5.84 -14.79 -6.37
N LEU A 151 -4.98 -13.79 -6.10
CA LEU A 151 -4.13 -13.17 -7.12
C LEU A 151 -2.83 -13.96 -7.28
N PRO A 152 -2.39 -14.27 -8.52
CA PRO A 152 -1.14 -14.96 -8.76
C PRO A 152 0.04 -14.03 -8.52
N LEU A 153 0.61 -14.03 -7.31
CA LEU A 153 1.81 -13.27 -6.98
C LEU A 153 3.06 -13.98 -7.51
N LYS A 154 3.98 -13.22 -8.11
CA LYS A 154 5.27 -13.76 -8.58
C LYS A 154 6.23 -13.93 -7.40
N SER A 155 6.56 -15.18 -7.05
CA SER A 155 7.55 -15.55 -6.02
C SER A 155 7.45 -14.74 -4.72
N PRO A 156 6.29 -14.77 -4.02
CA PRO A 156 6.02 -13.88 -2.89
C PRO A 156 7.03 -14.08 -1.74
N VAL A 157 7.47 -15.30 -1.46
CA VAL A 157 8.43 -15.60 -0.39
C VAL A 157 9.81 -15.02 -0.70
N ALA A 158 10.36 -15.27 -1.87
CA ALA A 158 11.67 -14.74 -2.27
C ALA A 158 11.68 -13.19 -2.34
N ALA A 159 10.55 -12.58 -2.75
CA ALA A 159 10.41 -11.13 -2.77
C ALA A 159 10.36 -10.54 -1.35
N ALA A 160 9.68 -11.21 -0.42
CA ALA A 160 9.61 -10.81 0.98
C ALA A 160 10.97 -10.94 1.69
N GLU A 161 11.69 -12.05 1.51
CA GLU A 161 13.04 -12.26 2.04
C GLU A 161 14.01 -11.17 1.56
N LYS A 162 14.02 -10.89 0.25
CA LYS A 162 14.84 -9.84 -0.34
C LYS A 162 14.48 -8.44 0.18
N ALA A 163 13.21 -8.18 0.44
CA ALA A 163 12.77 -6.91 0.99
C ALA A 163 13.24 -6.72 2.45
N MET A 164 13.23 -7.78 3.25
CA MET A 164 13.72 -7.78 4.63
C MET A 164 15.24 -7.61 4.69
N GLU A 165 16.01 -8.27 3.83
CA GLU A 165 17.47 -8.12 3.75
C GLU A 165 17.89 -6.69 3.37
N ALA A 166 17.15 -6.04 2.49
CA ALA A 166 17.42 -4.66 2.07
C ALA A 166 17.14 -3.62 3.19
N SER A 167 16.30 -3.97 4.18
CA SER A 167 15.98 -3.11 5.33
C SER A 167 17.03 -3.18 6.45
N THR A 168 17.92 -4.16 6.42
CA THR A 168 18.93 -4.41 7.48
C THR A 168 20.30 -3.76 7.15
N ARG A 169 20.44 -3.15 5.99
CA ARG A 169 21.65 -2.42 5.52
C ARG A 169 21.43 -0.91 5.58
#